data_0213d8e944893e4a6e87886c5313b0ca
#
_entry.id   0213d8e944893e4a6e87886c5313b0ca
#
_cell.length_a   1.000
_cell.length_b   1.000
_cell.length_c   1.000
_cell.angle_alpha   90.00
_cell.angle_beta   90.00
_cell.angle_gamma   90.00
#
_symmetry.space_group_name_H-M   'P 1'
#
loop_
_entity.id
_entity.type
_entity.pdbx_description
1 polymer ?
#
loop_
_entity_poly.entity_id
_entity_poly.type
_entity_poly.pdbx_seq_one_letter_code
_entity_poly.pdbx_strand_id
1 'polypeptide(L)'
;MKRVRMRFLWVVILVLAAALTGTPAPGAQTANFDRVQFAAAQQVGQPILVDIRASWCPICGAQEPIIDRLAALPEYKDLLILRVDFDSQKDIVRTFSASSQSTLIAFHGTRETGRSVGDTNPDSIAKLMRSTAG
;
A
#
# COMPACT_ATOMS: atom_id res chain seq x y z
N MET A 1 65.64 34.37 26.26
CA MET A 1 65.15 33.15 25.68
C MET A 1 63.64 33.13 25.85
N LYS A 2 62.90 33.48 24.80
CA LYS A 2 61.41 33.50 24.83
C LYS A 2 60.93 32.22 24.25
N ARG A 3 60.27 31.39 25.06
CA ARG A 3 59.57 30.16 24.59
C ARG A 3 58.30 30.54 23.90
N VAL A 4 58.25 30.36 22.57
CA VAL A 4 57.06 30.47 21.78
C VAL A 4 56.22 29.21 22.02
N ARG A 5 55.09 29.37 22.72
CA ARG A 5 54.10 28.33 22.86
C ARG A 5 53.26 28.30 21.59
N MET A 6 53.53 27.34 20.72
CA MET A 6 52.76 27.05 19.54
C MET A 6 51.45 26.36 19.97
N ARG A 7 50.37 27.14 19.99
CA ARG A 7 49.02 26.61 20.23
C ARG A 7 48.56 25.98 18.94
N PHE A 8 48.59 24.65 18.90
CA PHE A 8 47.92 23.91 17.86
C PHE A 8 46.40 24.10 17.98
N LEU A 9 45.85 24.94 17.10
CA LEU A 9 44.40 25.00 16.88
C LEU A 9 44.02 23.75 16.08
N TRP A 10 43.43 22.78 16.73
CA TRP A 10 42.74 21.70 16.09
C TRP A 10 41.41 22.26 15.57
N VAL A 11 41.39 22.60 14.31
CA VAL A 11 40.12 22.87 13.59
C VAL A 11 39.49 21.52 13.32
N VAL A 12 38.55 21.12 14.17
CA VAL A 12 37.68 19.97 13.90
C VAL A 12 36.66 20.40 12.84
N ILE A 13 36.99 20.08 11.59
CA ILE A 13 36.01 20.20 10.50
C ILE A 13 34.98 19.06 10.68
N LEU A 14 33.88 19.38 11.31
CA LEU A 14 32.69 18.51 11.37
C LEU A 14 32.05 18.53 9.98
N VAL A 15 32.45 17.58 9.15
CA VAL A 15 31.72 17.32 7.88
C VAL A 15 30.37 16.69 8.24
N LEU A 16 29.35 17.54 8.29
CA LEU A 16 27.96 17.09 8.36
C LEU A 16 27.64 16.43 7.01
N ALA A 17 27.82 15.12 6.91
CA ALA A 17 27.25 14.33 5.84
C ALA A 17 25.73 14.30 6.03
N ALA A 18 25.04 15.24 5.41
CA ALA A 18 23.59 15.17 5.26
C ALA A 18 23.29 13.95 4.38
N ALA A 19 23.02 12.81 5.02
CA ALA A 19 22.43 11.67 4.35
C ALA A 19 21.07 12.12 3.82
N LEU A 20 20.98 12.36 2.52
CA LEU A 20 19.72 12.49 1.79
C LEU A 20 19.01 11.12 1.84
N THR A 21 18.44 10.80 2.98
CA THR A 21 17.45 9.72 3.07
C THR A 21 16.19 10.24 2.38
N GLY A 22 16.11 10.01 1.07
CA GLY A 22 14.89 10.22 0.33
C GLY A 22 13.82 9.33 0.97
N THR A 23 12.94 9.92 1.79
CA THR A 23 11.74 9.22 2.25
C THR A 23 10.91 8.91 1.02
N PRO A 24 10.53 7.64 0.78
CA PRO A 24 9.61 7.34 -0.31
C PRO A 24 8.33 8.16 -0.11
N ALA A 25 7.80 8.69 -1.23
CA ALA A 25 6.55 9.44 -1.20
C ALA A 25 5.45 8.58 -0.54
N PRO A 26 4.65 9.13 0.39
CA PRO A 26 3.65 8.35 1.10
C PRO A 26 2.55 7.92 0.13
N GLY A 27 2.50 6.63 -0.15
CA GLY A 27 1.44 5.98 -0.92
C GLY A 27 0.85 4.81 -0.13
N ALA A 28 -0.11 4.11 -0.72
CA ALA A 28 -0.71 2.91 -0.15
C ALA A 28 0.34 1.83 0.11
N GLN A 29 0.13 1.04 1.15
CA GLN A 29 0.90 -0.17 1.41
C GLN A 29 0.27 -1.34 0.66
N THR A 30 1.05 -2.09 -0.12
CA THR A 30 0.59 -3.30 -0.81
C THR A 30 1.32 -4.53 -0.25
N ALA A 31 0.56 -5.59 0.05
CA ALA A 31 1.08 -6.86 0.56
C ALA A 31 0.25 -8.05 0.05
N ASN A 32 0.80 -9.25 0.13
CA ASN A 32 0.02 -10.47 -0.03
C ASN A 32 -0.96 -10.60 1.15
N PHE A 33 -2.13 -11.18 0.89
CA PHE A 33 -3.16 -11.32 1.91
C PHE A 33 -2.70 -12.23 3.06
N ASP A 34 -2.80 -11.69 4.24
CA ASP A 34 -2.61 -12.40 5.52
C ASP A 34 -3.80 -12.13 6.43
N ARG A 35 -4.35 -13.20 7.06
CA ARG A 35 -5.55 -13.11 7.92
C ARG A 35 -5.32 -12.25 9.16
N VAL A 36 -4.13 -12.34 9.76
CA VAL A 36 -3.79 -11.60 10.98
C VAL A 36 -3.66 -10.12 10.66
N GLN A 37 -2.96 -9.79 9.57
CA GLN A 37 -2.81 -8.41 9.11
C GLN A 37 -4.18 -7.80 8.74
N PHE A 38 -5.02 -8.53 8.02
CA PHE A 38 -6.36 -8.08 7.66
C PHE A 38 -7.22 -7.78 8.91
N ALA A 39 -7.26 -8.72 9.86
CA ALA A 39 -8.02 -8.54 11.10
C ALA A 39 -7.49 -7.36 11.94
N ALA A 40 -6.18 -7.20 12.05
CA ALA A 40 -5.58 -6.08 12.77
C ALA A 40 -5.93 -4.72 12.12
N ALA A 41 -5.85 -4.64 10.79
CA ALA A 41 -6.24 -3.44 10.04
C ALA A 41 -7.73 -3.10 10.25
N GLN A 42 -8.60 -4.10 10.24
CA GLN A 42 -10.03 -3.91 10.50
C GLN A 42 -10.30 -3.35 11.90
N GLN A 43 -9.60 -3.86 12.92
CA GLN A 43 -9.80 -3.44 14.31
C GLN A 43 -9.43 -1.96 14.55
N VAL A 44 -8.45 -1.44 13.82
CA VAL A 44 -8.04 -0.03 13.95
C VAL A 44 -8.77 0.90 12.98
N GLY A 45 -9.75 0.39 12.22
CA GLY A 45 -10.53 1.18 11.27
C GLY A 45 -9.75 1.59 10.02
N GLN A 46 -8.68 0.86 9.67
CA GLN A 46 -7.84 1.20 8.52
C GLN A 46 -8.62 1.04 7.20
N PRO A 47 -8.39 1.93 6.21
CA PRO A 47 -8.82 1.71 4.84
C PRO A 47 -8.17 0.46 4.24
N ILE A 48 -8.96 -0.44 3.65
CA ILE A 48 -8.44 -1.69 3.06
C ILE A 48 -9.06 -1.89 1.68
N LEU A 49 -8.22 -2.28 0.72
CA LEU A 49 -8.66 -2.83 -0.58
C LEU A 49 -8.19 -4.28 -0.67
N VAL A 50 -9.12 -5.21 -0.80
CA VAL A 50 -8.81 -6.61 -1.13
C VAL A 50 -8.85 -6.77 -2.64
N ASP A 51 -7.74 -7.20 -3.22
CA ASP A 51 -7.54 -7.42 -4.65
C ASP A 51 -7.41 -8.92 -4.91
N ILE A 52 -8.50 -9.56 -5.35
CA ILE A 52 -8.53 -10.98 -5.69
C ILE A 52 -8.14 -11.14 -7.15
N ARG A 53 -6.97 -11.75 -7.38
CA ARG A 53 -6.33 -11.81 -8.69
C ARG A 53 -5.78 -13.20 -9.00
N ALA A 54 -5.51 -13.44 -10.29
CA ALA A 54 -4.77 -14.60 -10.77
C ALA A 54 -3.71 -14.16 -11.78
N SER A 55 -2.55 -14.84 -11.80
CA SER A 55 -1.44 -14.49 -12.68
C SER A 55 -1.76 -14.64 -14.18
N TRP A 56 -2.70 -15.51 -14.52
CA TRP A 56 -3.14 -15.79 -15.89
C TRP A 56 -4.32 -14.92 -16.36
N CYS A 57 -4.86 -14.07 -15.49
CA CYS A 57 -6.07 -13.29 -15.72
C CYS A 57 -5.77 -11.99 -16.48
N PRO A 58 -6.21 -11.81 -17.75
CA PRO A 58 -5.94 -10.60 -18.52
C PRO A 58 -6.58 -9.34 -17.91
N ILE A 59 -7.78 -9.47 -17.31
CA ILE A 59 -8.48 -8.37 -16.64
C ILE A 59 -7.68 -7.90 -15.42
N CYS A 60 -7.14 -8.82 -14.63
CA CYS A 60 -6.29 -8.49 -13.49
C CYS A 60 -5.02 -7.74 -13.94
N GLY A 61 -4.43 -8.17 -15.06
CA GLY A 61 -3.29 -7.48 -15.67
C GLY A 61 -3.63 -6.06 -16.15
N ALA A 62 -4.86 -5.82 -16.59
CA ALA A 62 -5.34 -4.48 -16.94
C ALA A 62 -5.65 -3.62 -15.71
N GLN A 63 -6.13 -4.22 -14.61
CA GLN A 63 -6.40 -3.52 -13.34
C GLN A 63 -5.12 -3.06 -12.64
N GLU A 64 -4.08 -3.89 -12.65
CA GLU A 64 -2.86 -3.68 -11.87
C GLU A 64 -2.22 -2.30 -12.08
N PRO A 65 -1.92 -1.84 -13.31
CA PRO A 65 -1.31 -0.53 -13.51
C PRO A 65 -2.22 0.63 -13.11
N ILE A 66 -3.54 0.44 -13.12
CA ILE A 66 -4.52 1.44 -12.66
C ILE A 66 -4.44 1.56 -11.14
N ILE A 67 -4.51 0.41 -10.44
CA ILE A 67 -4.46 0.35 -8.98
C ILE A 67 -3.11 0.90 -8.49
N ASP A 68 -1.99 0.47 -9.07
CA ASP A 68 -0.65 0.90 -8.65
C ASP A 68 -0.46 2.42 -8.83
N ARG A 69 -0.98 3.00 -9.90
CA ARG A 69 -0.90 4.45 -10.14
C ARG A 69 -1.73 5.23 -9.12
N LEU A 70 -2.94 4.77 -8.81
CA LEU A 70 -3.79 5.38 -7.79
C LEU A 70 -3.16 5.23 -6.40
N ALA A 71 -2.68 4.03 -6.08
CA ALA A 71 -2.05 3.71 -4.80
C ALA A 71 -0.83 4.60 -4.48
N ALA A 72 -0.13 5.09 -5.51
CA ALA A 72 0.99 6.00 -5.34
C ALA A 72 0.59 7.43 -4.91
N LEU A 73 -0.70 7.79 -5.01
CA LEU A 73 -1.17 9.13 -4.66
C LEU A 73 -1.19 9.33 -3.14
N PRO A 74 -0.83 10.52 -2.64
CA PRO A 74 -0.80 10.82 -1.20
C PRO A 74 -2.13 10.61 -0.47
N GLU A 75 -3.26 10.75 -1.16
CA GLU A 75 -4.59 10.54 -0.60
C GLU A 75 -4.82 9.08 -0.13
N TYR A 76 -4.04 8.12 -0.64
CA TYR A 76 -4.12 6.72 -0.27
C TYR A 76 -3.00 6.27 0.68
N LYS A 77 -2.28 7.18 1.32
CA LYS A 77 -1.14 6.86 2.22
C LYS A 77 -1.47 5.88 3.34
N ASP A 78 -2.72 5.86 3.80
CA ASP A 78 -3.18 4.99 4.88
C ASP A 78 -3.88 3.71 4.37
N LEU A 79 -4.05 3.58 3.05
CA LEU A 79 -4.71 2.43 2.43
C LEU A 79 -3.79 1.21 2.47
N LEU A 80 -4.34 0.10 2.94
CA LEU A 80 -3.73 -1.22 2.85
C LEU A 80 -4.35 -2.00 1.69
N ILE A 81 -3.56 -2.35 0.70
CA ILE A 81 -3.96 -3.21 -0.43
C ILE A 81 -3.49 -4.63 -0.15
N LEU A 82 -4.41 -5.58 -0.02
CA LEU A 82 -4.14 -6.98 0.23
C LEU A 82 -4.48 -7.83 -0.98
N ARG A 83 -3.47 -8.41 -1.61
CA ARG A 83 -3.59 -9.25 -2.80
C ARG A 83 -3.87 -10.68 -2.43
N VAL A 84 -5.00 -11.22 -2.89
CA VAL A 84 -5.42 -12.61 -2.72
C VAL A 84 -5.16 -13.37 -4.02
N ASP A 85 -4.40 -14.45 -3.95
CA ASP A 85 -4.24 -15.36 -5.09
C ASP A 85 -5.46 -16.28 -5.22
N PHE A 86 -6.19 -16.14 -6.32
CA PHE A 86 -7.43 -16.84 -6.57
C PHE A 86 -7.27 -18.37 -6.61
N ASP A 87 -6.13 -18.86 -7.09
CA ASP A 87 -5.90 -20.28 -7.29
C ASP A 87 -5.42 -20.99 -6.03
N SER A 88 -4.50 -20.36 -5.28
CA SER A 88 -3.88 -20.95 -4.09
C SER A 88 -4.59 -20.60 -2.78
N GLN A 89 -5.35 -19.50 -2.72
CA GLN A 89 -6.05 -19.03 -1.50
C GLN A 89 -7.57 -19.18 -1.62
N LYS A 90 -8.04 -20.33 -2.09
CA LYS A 90 -9.48 -20.59 -2.34
C LYS A 90 -10.37 -20.45 -1.10
N ASP A 91 -9.84 -20.73 0.08
CA ASP A 91 -10.53 -20.54 1.35
C ASP A 91 -10.76 -19.06 1.65
N ILE A 92 -9.78 -18.20 1.36
CA ILE A 92 -9.89 -16.74 1.48
C ILE A 92 -10.91 -16.21 0.47
N VAL A 93 -10.83 -16.63 -0.77
CA VAL A 93 -11.81 -16.27 -1.82
C VAL A 93 -13.24 -16.56 -1.36
N ARG A 94 -13.47 -17.75 -0.80
CA ARG A 94 -14.79 -18.13 -0.24
C ARG A 94 -15.21 -17.27 0.96
N THR A 95 -14.26 -16.93 1.85
CA THR A 95 -14.53 -16.05 3.00
C THR A 95 -15.07 -14.69 2.57
N PHE A 96 -14.58 -14.18 1.44
CA PHE A 96 -15.08 -12.92 0.85
C PHE A 96 -16.34 -13.10 -0.01
N SER A 97 -16.91 -14.31 -0.07
CA SER A 97 -18.04 -14.62 -0.97
C SER A 97 -17.76 -14.21 -2.42
N ALA A 98 -16.50 -14.31 -2.83
CA ALA A 98 -16.10 -14.04 -4.19
C ALA A 98 -16.16 -15.32 -5.03
N SER A 99 -16.60 -15.20 -6.28
CA SER A 99 -16.72 -16.32 -7.23
C SER A 99 -15.77 -16.21 -8.41
N SER A 100 -15.01 -15.10 -8.50
CA SER A 100 -14.19 -14.81 -9.67
C SER A 100 -12.94 -14.03 -9.26
N GLN A 101 -11.87 -14.21 -10.02
CA GLN A 101 -10.71 -13.30 -10.03
C GLN A 101 -11.14 -11.92 -10.56
N SER A 102 -10.22 -10.95 -10.56
CA SER A 102 -10.51 -9.54 -10.88
C SER A 102 -11.61 -8.92 -10.00
N THR A 103 -11.75 -9.40 -8.77
CA THR A 103 -12.67 -8.86 -7.78
C THR A 103 -11.94 -7.92 -6.84
N LEU A 104 -12.42 -6.68 -6.76
CA LEU A 104 -11.94 -5.66 -5.83
C LEU A 104 -12.99 -5.44 -4.75
N ILE A 105 -12.59 -5.47 -3.47
CA ILE A 105 -13.49 -5.28 -2.33
C ILE A 105 -12.91 -4.22 -1.41
N ALA A 106 -13.65 -3.14 -1.22
CA ALA A 106 -13.25 -2.02 -0.37
C ALA A 106 -13.84 -2.14 1.04
N PHE A 107 -13.01 -1.86 2.05
CA PHE A 107 -13.41 -1.84 3.45
C PHE A 107 -12.97 -0.55 4.13
N HIS A 108 -13.81 -0.05 5.00
CA HIS A 108 -13.43 0.88 6.07
C HIS A 108 -13.51 0.13 7.40
N GLY A 109 -12.36 -0.24 7.95
CA GLY A 109 -12.33 -1.15 9.09
C GLY A 109 -13.05 -2.46 8.78
N THR A 110 -14.06 -2.81 9.57
CA THR A 110 -14.85 -4.05 9.40
C THR A 110 -15.98 -3.92 8.38
N ARG A 111 -16.31 -2.71 7.93
CA ARG A 111 -17.42 -2.46 7.03
C ARG A 111 -16.99 -2.51 5.57
N GLU A 112 -17.57 -3.42 4.80
CA GLU A 112 -17.46 -3.39 3.34
C GLU A 112 -18.16 -2.15 2.79
N THR A 113 -17.45 -1.32 2.03
CA THR A 113 -17.97 -0.07 1.46
C THR A 113 -18.35 -0.20 0.01
N GLY A 114 -17.85 -1.24 -0.67
CA GLY A 114 -18.20 -1.55 -2.04
C GLY A 114 -17.35 -2.69 -2.60
N ARG A 115 -17.77 -3.17 -3.75
CA ARG A 115 -17.00 -4.15 -4.54
C ARG A 115 -17.27 -4.00 -6.03
N SER A 116 -16.33 -4.47 -6.84
CA SER A 116 -16.47 -4.58 -8.28
C SER A 116 -15.85 -5.87 -8.79
N VAL A 117 -16.33 -6.36 -9.92
CA VAL A 117 -15.80 -7.55 -10.60
C VAL A 117 -15.50 -7.19 -12.05
N GLY A 118 -14.27 -7.42 -12.50
CA GLY A 118 -13.87 -7.18 -13.89
C GLY A 118 -13.79 -5.71 -14.30
N ASP A 119 -13.83 -4.78 -13.35
CA ASP A 119 -13.77 -3.35 -13.65
C ASP A 119 -12.35 -2.93 -14.07
N THR A 120 -12.24 -2.28 -15.22
CA THR A 120 -10.99 -1.73 -15.76
C THR A 120 -11.08 -0.23 -16.03
N ASN A 121 -12.15 0.42 -15.56
CA ASN A 121 -12.30 1.85 -15.68
C ASN A 121 -11.57 2.57 -14.54
N PRO A 122 -10.59 3.47 -14.82
CA PRO A 122 -9.82 4.14 -13.78
C PRO A 122 -10.67 4.98 -12.82
N ASP A 123 -11.73 5.63 -13.29
CA ASP A 123 -12.56 6.50 -12.45
C ASP A 123 -13.42 5.69 -11.49
N SER A 124 -13.97 4.57 -11.94
CA SER A 124 -14.77 3.69 -11.06
C SER A 124 -13.89 2.96 -10.05
N ILE A 125 -12.68 2.52 -10.43
CA ILE A 125 -11.70 1.96 -9.48
C ILE A 125 -11.29 3.02 -8.45
N ALA A 126 -10.99 4.25 -8.88
CA ALA A 126 -10.68 5.36 -7.98
C ALA A 126 -11.84 5.66 -7.02
N LYS A 127 -13.10 5.63 -7.50
CA LYS A 127 -14.29 5.80 -6.66
C LYS A 127 -14.40 4.69 -5.60
N LEU A 128 -14.16 3.44 -5.99
CA LEU A 128 -14.14 2.32 -5.07
C LEU A 128 -13.04 2.46 -4.02
N MET A 129 -11.82 2.81 -4.43
CA MET A 129 -10.71 3.03 -3.51
C MET A 129 -10.98 4.18 -2.53
N ARG A 130 -11.58 5.29 -2.98
CA ARG A 130 -11.97 6.40 -2.09
C ARG A 130 -13.02 6.00 -1.06
N SER A 131 -13.90 5.05 -1.36
CA SER A 131 -14.90 4.57 -0.41
C SER A 131 -14.31 3.91 0.83
N THR A 132 -13.02 3.50 0.80
CA THR A 132 -12.32 2.93 1.95
C THR A 132 -12.06 3.95 3.06
N ALA A 133 -12.10 5.24 2.76
CA ALA A 133 -11.90 6.30 3.76
C ALA A 133 -13.11 6.53 4.69
N GLY A 134 -14.27 5.96 4.38
CA GLY A 134 -15.48 6.03 5.20
C GLY A 134 -16.46 7.10 4.77
#